data_77f72e7cad13fc88641ad7aca96fb6ab
#
_entry.id   77f72e7cad13fc88641ad7aca96fb6ab
#
_cell.length_a   1.000
_cell.length_b   1.000
_cell.length_c   1.000
_cell.angle_alpha   90.00
_cell.angle_beta   90.00
_cell.angle_gamma   90.00
#
_symmetry.space_group_name_H-M   'P 1'
#
loop_
_entity.id
_entity.type
_entity.pdbx_description
1 polymer ?
#
loop_
_entity_poly.entity_id
_entity_poly.type
_entity_poly.pdbx_seq_one_letter_code
_entity_poly.pdbx_strand_id
1 'polypeptide(L)'
;MHKHFLIALLVGAGTLLAASCSEESATVRQRTLEVVSSDTNFPVDGGSRTVTTVRAAATAYAQDKWAQVRVENGQVIVKTDVNTDEQSRNTLLVVKDARGDSAAINVRQDGMIFRLPTSATVESDDQPLQRSFHVQFNVPVNITSSAPWIQVSHTPEGDVTFKVTANTSGRPRVGWLLSHAHGLTDSVRITQATLSDIVGTYRQHASTLDSSRTHMIDTTNVVTISKISDTKALFSIDGNLNWECEFRPGQGLFMNNGKVLREVKNPPQPSTYLVSLLAANDFRPGHLNSIIGTRETLRVAIGDNGGLVFRQHETISLQQQWNSYAVGRASSTKLSLETYLGLFTAFINPTLTYLPHGAATRPAAVRSSRR
;
A
#
# COMPACT_ATOMS: atom_id res chain seq x y z
N MET A 1 49.11 11.87 10.89
CA MET A 1 50.31 11.35 10.17
C MET A 1 50.10 11.58 8.69
N HIS A 2 50.78 12.57 8.13
CA HIS A 2 50.79 12.95 6.71
C HIS A 2 51.61 11.97 5.90
N LYS A 3 51.13 11.60 4.69
CA LYS A 3 52.00 11.10 3.63
C LYS A 3 51.65 11.81 2.34
N HIS A 4 52.55 12.71 1.97
CA HIS A 4 52.68 13.33 0.64
C HIS A 4 53.23 12.31 -0.33
N PHE A 5 52.62 12.27 -1.56
CA PHE A 5 53.27 11.63 -2.70
C PHE A 5 53.60 12.70 -3.73
N LEU A 6 54.91 12.83 -3.99
CA LEU A 6 55.52 13.62 -5.06
C LEU A 6 55.29 12.92 -6.43
N ILE A 7 54.85 13.68 -7.44
CA ILE A 7 54.88 13.26 -8.82
C ILE A 7 56.05 13.98 -9.51
N ALA A 8 56.97 13.19 -10.02
CA ALA A 8 58.12 13.64 -10.77
C ALA A 8 57.73 13.97 -12.22
N LEU A 9 58.17 15.17 -12.67
CA LEU A 9 58.04 15.66 -14.04
C LEU A 9 59.17 15.07 -14.92
N LEU A 10 58.82 14.35 -15.98
CA LEU A 10 59.76 13.94 -17.03
C LEU A 10 59.51 14.76 -18.30
N VAL A 11 60.43 15.67 -18.58
CA VAL A 11 60.51 16.43 -19.81
C VAL A 11 61.24 15.59 -20.87
N GLY A 12 60.49 15.19 -21.90
CA GLY A 12 61.05 14.55 -23.09
C GLY A 12 60.84 15.45 -24.31
N ALA A 13 61.96 16.00 -24.82
CA ALA A 13 61.99 16.74 -26.06
C ALA A 13 61.94 15.78 -27.28
N GLY A 14 60.88 15.90 -28.07
CA GLY A 14 60.71 15.17 -29.32
C GLY A 14 60.39 16.11 -30.48
N THR A 15 61.18 16.12 -31.47
CA THR A 15 61.26 16.97 -32.65
C THR A 15 59.98 16.99 -33.51
N LEU A 16 59.58 18.22 -33.90
CA LEU A 16 58.53 18.50 -34.86
C LEU A 16 58.84 17.98 -36.23
N LEU A 17 57.98 17.13 -36.76
CA LEU A 17 57.78 16.97 -38.20
C LEU A 17 56.43 17.57 -38.56
N ALA A 18 56.40 18.75 -39.11
CA ALA A 18 55.22 19.40 -39.64
C ALA A 18 54.82 18.69 -40.95
N ALA A 19 53.85 17.75 -40.85
CA ALA A 19 53.09 17.33 -42.00
C ALA A 19 51.83 18.23 -42.05
N SER A 20 51.88 19.21 -42.97
CA SER A 20 50.70 20.02 -43.31
C SER A 20 49.72 19.14 -44.08
N CYS A 21 48.79 18.54 -43.35
CA CYS A 21 47.54 18.12 -43.93
C CYS A 21 46.57 19.31 -43.74
N SER A 22 46.29 19.99 -44.85
CA SER A 22 45.11 20.86 -44.91
C SER A 22 43.87 20.00 -44.84
N GLU A 23 43.39 19.69 -43.61
CA GLU A 23 42.04 19.26 -43.43
C GLU A 23 41.17 20.48 -43.70
N GLU A 24 40.51 20.51 -44.85
CA GLU A 24 39.32 21.31 -45.02
C GLU A 24 38.38 20.87 -43.89
N SER A 25 38.32 21.67 -42.84
CA SER A 25 37.26 21.59 -41.82
C SER A 25 35.96 21.75 -42.56
N ALA A 26 35.30 20.64 -42.92
CA ALA A 26 33.95 20.64 -43.34
C ALA A 26 33.17 21.24 -42.18
N THR A 27 32.89 22.54 -42.23
CA THR A 27 31.95 23.20 -41.33
C THR A 27 30.64 22.49 -41.52
N VAL A 28 30.32 21.56 -40.60
CA VAL A 28 29.01 20.96 -40.50
C VAL A 28 28.07 22.12 -40.20
N ARG A 29 27.51 22.71 -41.25
CA ARG A 29 26.44 23.69 -41.08
C ARG A 29 25.32 22.98 -40.40
N GLN A 30 25.10 23.30 -39.14
CA GLN A 30 23.92 22.86 -38.42
C GLN A 30 22.70 23.42 -39.18
N ARG A 31 22.04 22.57 -39.95
CA ARG A 31 20.87 22.92 -40.77
C ARG A 31 19.68 23.02 -39.85
N THR A 32 19.40 24.22 -39.35
CA THR A 32 18.31 24.49 -38.40
C THR A 32 17.10 25.02 -39.16
N LEU A 33 15.96 24.41 -38.96
CA LEU A 33 14.67 24.91 -39.39
C LEU A 33 14.08 25.80 -38.27
N GLU A 34 13.80 27.06 -38.63
CA GLU A 34 13.26 28.02 -37.69
C GLU A 34 11.78 27.74 -37.44
N VAL A 35 11.34 27.73 -36.14
CA VAL A 35 9.98 27.55 -35.70
C VAL A 35 9.34 28.91 -35.50
N VAL A 36 8.22 29.16 -36.18
CA VAL A 36 7.43 30.40 -36.06
C VAL A 36 6.50 30.33 -34.85
N SER A 37 5.82 29.19 -34.69
CA SER A 37 4.94 28.97 -33.54
C SER A 37 4.90 27.49 -33.16
N SER A 38 4.94 27.20 -31.86
CA SER A 38 4.87 25.85 -31.34
C SER A 38 4.22 25.87 -29.94
N ASP A 39 2.91 25.83 -29.90
CA ASP A 39 2.21 25.43 -28.65
C ASP A 39 2.10 23.92 -28.63
N THR A 40 2.98 23.27 -27.87
CA THR A 40 3.08 21.80 -27.77
C THR A 40 2.89 21.30 -26.33
N ASN A 41 2.31 22.17 -25.46
CA ASN A 41 1.88 21.80 -24.13
C ASN A 41 0.40 21.39 -24.17
N PHE A 42 0.14 20.13 -23.84
CA PHE A 42 -1.18 19.56 -23.84
C PHE A 42 -1.70 19.41 -22.40
N PRO A 43 -2.97 19.71 -22.14
CA PRO A 43 -3.64 19.30 -20.91
C PRO A 43 -3.79 17.77 -20.85
N VAL A 44 -4.30 17.27 -19.74
CA VAL A 44 -4.59 15.85 -19.51
C VAL A 44 -5.44 15.26 -20.63
N ASP A 45 -6.51 15.96 -21.02
CA ASP A 45 -7.48 15.52 -22.06
C ASP A 45 -6.86 15.41 -23.45
N GLY A 46 -5.65 15.91 -23.63
CA GLY A 46 -5.00 15.96 -24.93
C GLY A 46 -5.57 17.02 -25.85
N GLY A 47 -5.74 16.65 -27.10
CA GLY A 47 -6.25 17.52 -28.15
C GLY A 47 -5.36 17.61 -29.38
N SER A 48 -5.53 18.66 -30.17
CA SER A 48 -4.75 18.89 -31.37
C SER A 48 -4.09 20.26 -31.33
N ARG A 49 -2.79 20.34 -31.71
CA ARG A 49 -2.01 21.57 -31.79
C ARG A 49 -1.28 21.63 -33.12
N THR A 50 -1.04 22.86 -33.59
CA THR A 50 -0.34 23.10 -34.86
C THR A 50 1.01 23.73 -34.60
N VAL A 51 2.03 23.18 -35.23
CA VAL A 51 3.38 23.75 -35.25
C VAL A 51 3.63 24.32 -36.66
N THR A 52 4.07 25.58 -36.72
CA THR A 52 4.37 26.29 -37.94
C THR A 52 5.87 26.61 -37.97
N THR A 53 6.50 26.36 -39.11
CA THR A 53 7.92 26.65 -39.38
C THR A 53 8.04 27.69 -40.51
N VAL A 54 9.17 28.40 -40.53
CA VAL A 54 9.41 29.44 -41.58
C VAL A 54 9.33 28.88 -42.99
N ARG A 55 9.75 27.64 -43.19
CA ARG A 55 9.58 26.90 -44.45
C ARG A 55 8.60 25.74 -44.19
N ALA A 56 7.84 25.41 -45.23
CA ALA A 56 6.87 24.31 -45.14
C ALA A 56 7.52 23.01 -44.67
N ALA A 57 6.91 22.36 -43.69
CA ALA A 57 7.31 21.03 -43.26
C ALA A 57 7.09 20.01 -44.39
N ALA A 58 8.07 19.17 -44.66
CA ALA A 58 7.96 18.05 -45.57
C ALA A 58 7.68 16.73 -44.82
N THR A 59 8.34 16.53 -43.68
CA THR A 59 8.13 15.37 -42.80
C THR A 59 8.20 15.78 -41.34
N ALA A 60 7.44 15.08 -40.49
CA ALA A 60 7.54 15.25 -39.06
C ALA A 60 7.20 13.93 -38.33
N TYR A 61 7.82 13.70 -37.18
CA TYR A 61 7.54 12.55 -36.33
C TYR A 61 7.86 12.85 -34.87
N ALA A 62 7.15 12.20 -33.98
CA ALA A 62 7.49 12.18 -32.54
C ALA A 62 8.25 10.88 -32.20
N GLN A 63 9.12 10.93 -31.19
CA GLN A 63 9.85 9.74 -30.73
C GLN A 63 8.93 8.72 -30.08
N ASP A 64 7.90 9.19 -29.38
CA ASP A 64 6.93 8.34 -28.69
C ASP A 64 5.60 8.32 -29.42
N LYS A 65 4.96 7.17 -29.47
CA LYS A 65 3.70 6.93 -30.21
C LYS A 65 2.48 7.63 -29.63
N TRP A 66 2.53 8.07 -28.39
CA TRP A 66 1.40 8.77 -27.76
C TRP A 66 1.15 10.17 -28.37
N ALA A 67 2.17 10.78 -28.99
CA ALA A 67 2.04 12.00 -29.75
C ALA A 67 1.94 11.63 -31.24
N GLN A 68 0.73 11.65 -31.77
CA GLN A 68 0.44 11.37 -33.18
C GLN A 68 0.77 12.61 -34.01
N VAL A 69 1.55 12.44 -35.07
CA VAL A 69 2.05 13.55 -35.87
C VAL A 69 1.67 13.36 -37.33
N ARG A 70 1.19 14.43 -37.98
CA ARG A 70 0.95 14.47 -39.41
C ARG A 70 1.33 15.83 -39.97
N VAL A 71 1.66 15.86 -41.26
CA VAL A 71 1.93 17.11 -41.99
C VAL A 71 0.76 17.38 -42.94
N GLU A 72 0.15 18.55 -42.82
CA GLU A 72 -0.94 19.03 -43.67
C GLU A 72 -0.67 20.45 -44.13
N ASN A 73 -0.70 20.68 -45.45
CA ASN A 73 -0.43 21.99 -46.07
C ASN A 73 0.86 22.68 -45.59
N GLY A 74 1.92 21.88 -45.34
CA GLY A 74 3.20 22.37 -44.86
C GLY A 74 3.29 22.74 -43.40
N GLN A 75 2.21 22.53 -42.64
CA GLN A 75 2.16 22.65 -41.19
C GLN A 75 2.18 21.28 -40.51
N VAL A 76 2.68 21.21 -39.28
CA VAL A 76 2.70 19.98 -38.50
C VAL A 76 1.57 20.00 -37.51
N ILE A 77 0.71 18.99 -37.55
CA ILE A 77 -0.37 18.80 -36.59
C ILE A 77 0.05 17.69 -35.64
N VAL A 78 0.09 18.01 -34.36
CA VAL A 78 0.34 17.09 -33.26
C VAL A 78 -0.98 16.83 -32.54
N LYS A 79 -1.34 15.56 -32.39
CA LYS A 79 -2.53 15.10 -31.66
C LYS A 79 -2.12 14.19 -30.52
N THR A 80 -2.73 14.38 -29.34
CA THR A 80 -2.57 13.49 -28.20
C THR A 80 -3.97 13.07 -27.69
N ASP A 81 -4.06 11.84 -27.22
CA ASP A 81 -5.23 11.35 -26.48
C ASP A 81 -5.02 11.60 -24.98
N VAL A 82 -6.05 11.34 -24.16
CA VAL A 82 -6.00 11.52 -22.71
C VAL A 82 -4.80 10.82 -22.09
N ASN A 83 -4.12 11.52 -21.16
CA ASN A 83 -3.09 10.93 -20.32
C ASN A 83 -3.69 10.52 -18.97
N THR A 84 -3.91 9.22 -18.79
CA THR A 84 -4.49 8.65 -17.56
C THR A 84 -3.46 8.40 -16.46
N ASP A 85 -2.16 8.61 -16.75
CA ASP A 85 -1.10 8.49 -15.75
C ASP A 85 -1.04 9.76 -14.89
N GLU A 86 -0.64 9.62 -13.64
CA GLU A 86 -0.43 10.75 -12.72
C GLU A 86 0.76 11.62 -13.12
N GLN A 87 1.71 11.03 -13.85
CA GLN A 87 2.91 11.71 -14.27
C GLN A 87 2.72 12.38 -15.63
N SER A 88 3.21 13.62 -15.73
CA SER A 88 3.34 14.28 -17.03
C SER A 88 4.32 13.51 -17.92
N ARG A 89 4.06 13.52 -19.23
CA ARG A 89 4.92 12.86 -20.23
C ARG A 89 5.46 13.86 -21.24
N ASN A 90 6.64 13.58 -21.74
CA ASN A 90 7.35 14.41 -22.71
C ASN A 90 7.87 13.55 -23.86
N THR A 91 7.89 14.11 -25.06
CA THR A 91 8.53 13.49 -26.21
C THR A 91 9.14 14.55 -27.12
N LEU A 92 10.08 14.15 -27.95
CA LEU A 92 10.70 15.03 -28.92
C LEU A 92 9.97 14.91 -30.27
N LEU A 93 9.45 16.03 -30.76
CA LEU A 93 8.93 16.20 -32.12
C LEU A 93 10.10 16.67 -33.02
N VAL A 94 10.38 15.93 -34.10
CA VAL A 94 11.33 16.32 -35.13
C VAL A 94 10.55 16.72 -36.35
N VAL A 95 10.81 17.93 -36.85
CA VAL A 95 10.23 18.49 -38.08
C VAL A 95 11.36 18.70 -39.11
N LYS A 96 11.13 18.30 -40.34
CA LYS A 96 12.11 18.51 -41.45
C LYS A 96 11.43 19.18 -42.64
N ASP A 97 12.12 20.13 -43.28
CA ASP A 97 11.69 20.70 -44.52
C ASP A 97 12.20 19.88 -45.73
N ALA A 98 11.86 20.29 -46.97
CA ALA A 98 12.27 19.61 -48.20
C ALA A 98 13.79 19.69 -48.46
N ARG A 99 14.52 20.56 -47.78
CA ARG A 99 15.99 20.71 -47.88
C ARG A 99 16.75 19.83 -46.90
N GLY A 100 15.98 19.17 -45.96
CA GLY A 100 16.55 18.37 -44.88
C GLY A 100 16.99 19.18 -43.66
N ASP A 101 16.70 20.49 -43.61
CA ASP A 101 16.87 21.28 -42.39
C ASP A 101 15.83 20.86 -41.36
N SER A 102 16.19 20.81 -40.09
CA SER A 102 15.35 20.22 -39.04
C SER A 102 15.19 21.14 -37.82
N ALA A 103 14.07 21.00 -37.16
CA ALA A 103 13.78 21.53 -35.81
C ALA A 103 13.42 20.38 -34.87
N ALA A 104 13.86 20.52 -33.63
CA ALA A 104 13.47 19.61 -32.54
C ALA A 104 12.66 20.40 -31.49
N ILE A 105 11.48 19.94 -31.19
CA ILE A 105 10.49 20.65 -30.34
C ILE A 105 10.05 19.69 -29.25
N ASN A 106 10.08 20.13 -28.00
CA ASN A 106 9.54 19.33 -26.90
C ASN A 106 8.01 19.37 -26.93
N VAL A 107 7.39 18.19 -26.89
CA VAL A 107 5.95 18.01 -26.70
C VAL A 107 5.74 17.52 -25.30
N ARG A 108 4.94 18.23 -24.53
CA ARG A 108 4.61 17.87 -23.14
C ARG A 108 3.12 17.68 -22.99
N GLN A 109 2.73 16.68 -22.18
CA GLN A 109 1.34 16.50 -21.76
C GLN A 109 1.28 16.32 -20.23
N ASP A 110 0.34 17.01 -19.59
CA ASP A 110 0.15 16.93 -18.15
C ASP A 110 -0.34 15.55 -17.72
N GLY A 111 0.06 15.12 -16.53
CA GLY A 111 -0.49 13.95 -15.85
C GLY A 111 -1.80 14.28 -15.14
N MET A 112 -2.63 13.27 -14.90
CA MET A 112 -3.97 13.42 -14.35
C MET A 112 -3.96 13.47 -12.82
N ILE A 113 -4.53 14.51 -12.23
CA ILE A 113 -4.70 14.66 -10.77
C ILE A 113 -6.19 14.54 -10.46
N PHE A 114 -6.59 13.39 -9.89
CA PHE A 114 -7.98 13.12 -9.50
C PHE A 114 -8.08 12.32 -8.19
N ARG A 115 -6.95 11.96 -7.57
CA ARG A 115 -6.94 11.15 -6.38
C ARG A 115 -7.30 11.97 -5.13
N LEU A 116 -8.00 11.30 -4.24
CA LEU A 116 -8.29 11.82 -2.90
C LEU A 116 -7.05 11.66 -2.00
N PRO A 117 -6.80 12.61 -1.09
CA PRO A 117 -5.66 12.51 -0.18
C PRO A 117 -5.87 11.36 0.82
N THR A 118 -4.81 10.61 1.13
CA THR A 118 -4.85 9.54 2.15
C THR A 118 -5.26 10.05 3.53
N SER A 119 -5.02 11.34 3.81
CA SER A 119 -5.49 12.02 5.02
C SER A 119 -7.01 12.12 5.15
N ALA A 120 -7.76 11.89 4.07
CA ALA A 120 -9.22 11.78 4.10
C ALA A 120 -9.72 10.44 4.66
N THR A 121 -8.83 9.44 4.82
CA THR A 121 -9.16 8.19 5.52
C THR A 121 -9.66 8.49 6.94
N VAL A 122 -10.77 7.85 7.30
CA VAL A 122 -11.37 8.00 8.62
C VAL A 122 -11.45 6.64 9.31
N GLU A 123 -10.90 6.58 10.51
CA GLU A 123 -11.09 5.49 11.46
C GLU A 123 -11.61 6.14 12.75
N SER A 124 -12.87 5.94 13.09
CA SER A 124 -13.54 6.63 14.18
C SER A 124 -14.47 5.72 14.98
N ASP A 125 -14.92 6.23 16.11
CA ASP A 125 -16.04 5.68 16.88
C ASP A 125 -17.38 5.88 16.15
N ASP A 126 -18.47 5.58 16.83
CA ASP A 126 -19.83 5.66 16.30
C ASP A 126 -20.40 7.08 16.22
N GLN A 127 -19.65 8.10 16.68
CA GLN A 127 -20.15 9.47 16.69
C GLN A 127 -20.18 10.06 15.28
N PRO A 128 -21.11 10.98 15.00
CA PRO A 128 -21.13 11.69 13.74
C PRO A 128 -19.90 12.58 13.62
N LEU A 129 -19.39 12.73 12.41
CA LEU A 129 -18.27 13.61 12.14
C LEU A 129 -18.44 14.34 10.80
N GLN A 130 -17.77 15.47 10.68
CA GLN A 130 -17.61 16.20 9.43
C GLN A 130 -16.15 16.50 9.22
N ARG A 131 -15.68 16.35 7.98
CA ARG A 131 -14.33 16.75 7.55
C ARG A 131 -14.38 17.45 6.22
N SER A 132 -13.40 18.34 6.00
CA SER A 132 -13.18 19.01 4.73
C SER A 132 -11.70 18.96 4.38
N PHE A 133 -11.41 18.91 3.09
CA PHE A 133 -10.07 18.99 2.53
C PHE A 133 -10.13 19.65 1.16
N HIS A 134 -9.00 20.15 0.68
CA HIS A 134 -8.87 20.72 -0.66
C HIS A 134 -7.96 19.87 -1.52
N VAL A 135 -8.35 19.64 -2.79
CA VAL A 135 -7.54 18.95 -3.80
C VAL A 135 -7.57 19.75 -5.09
N GLN A 136 -6.40 19.98 -5.65
CA GLN A 136 -6.29 20.62 -6.97
C GLN A 136 -6.48 19.56 -8.06
N PHE A 137 -7.72 19.38 -8.52
CA PHE A 137 -8.00 18.54 -9.68
C PHE A 137 -7.67 19.30 -10.97
N ASN A 138 -7.06 18.61 -11.95
CA ASN A 138 -6.78 19.19 -13.26
C ASN A 138 -7.63 18.58 -14.38
N VAL A 139 -8.66 17.81 -13.99
CA VAL A 139 -9.70 17.22 -14.84
C VAL A 139 -11.04 17.34 -14.14
N PRO A 140 -12.18 17.30 -14.85
CA PRO A 140 -13.49 17.15 -14.22
C PRO A 140 -13.58 15.87 -13.38
N VAL A 141 -13.92 16.01 -12.11
CA VAL A 141 -14.03 14.92 -11.14
C VAL A 141 -15.45 14.83 -10.62
N ASN A 142 -15.97 13.62 -10.51
CA ASN A 142 -17.21 13.34 -9.79
C ASN A 142 -16.89 12.62 -8.48
N ILE A 143 -17.25 13.24 -7.34
CA ILE A 143 -17.01 12.65 -6.02
C ILE A 143 -18.33 12.14 -5.45
N THR A 144 -18.36 10.86 -5.12
CA THR A 144 -19.52 10.16 -4.57
C THR A 144 -19.16 9.40 -3.31
N SER A 145 -20.15 8.76 -2.70
CA SER A 145 -19.95 7.84 -1.59
C SER A 145 -20.55 6.47 -1.89
N SER A 146 -19.98 5.42 -1.35
CA SER A 146 -20.47 4.05 -1.50
C SER A 146 -21.63 3.71 -0.56
N ALA A 147 -21.96 4.59 0.39
CA ALA A 147 -22.92 4.30 1.44
C ALA A 147 -23.76 5.53 1.82
N PRO A 148 -25.08 5.39 2.06
CA PRO A 148 -25.98 6.53 2.31
C PRO A 148 -25.69 7.27 3.63
N TRP A 149 -24.96 6.66 4.54
CA TRP A 149 -24.53 7.28 5.80
C TRP A 149 -23.29 8.19 5.65
N ILE A 150 -22.69 8.24 4.45
CA ILE A 150 -21.63 9.17 4.07
C ILE A 150 -22.23 10.15 3.06
N GLN A 151 -22.41 11.40 3.46
CA GLN A 151 -22.86 12.48 2.59
C GLN A 151 -21.64 13.28 2.14
N VAL A 152 -21.49 13.50 0.84
CA VAL A 152 -20.36 14.23 0.28
C VAL A 152 -20.86 15.36 -0.62
N SER A 153 -20.16 16.48 -0.57
CA SER A 153 -20.32 17.62 -1.50
C SER A 153 -18.93 18.11 -1.89
N HIS A 154 -18.80 18.61 -3.12
CA HIS A 154 -17.56 19.20 -3.59
C HIS A 154 -17.83 20.39 -4.50
N THR A 155 -16.85 21.27 -4.63
CA THR A 155 -16.86 22.42 -5.55
C THR A 155 -15.94 22.14 -6.74
N PRO A 156 -16.14 22.83 -7.88
CA PRO A 156 -15.22 22.74 -9.02
C PRO A 156 -13.77 23.13 -8.68
N GLU A 157 -13.60 24.00 -7.68
CA GLU A 157 -12.30 24.49 -7.20
C GLU A 157 -11.55 23.42 -6.38
N GLY A 158 -12.21 22.29 -6.03
CA GLY A 158 -11.60 21.18 -5.32
C GLY A 158 -11.82 21.16 -3.81
N ASP A 159 -12.72 21.99 -3.28
CA ASP A 159 -13.13 21.88 -1.87
C ASP A 159 -14.10 20.72 -1.72
N VAL A 160 -13.71 19.74 -0.92
CA VAL A 160 -14.50 18.54 -0.63
C VAL A 160 -14.90 18.55 0.82
N THR A 161 -16.20 18.42 1.08
CA THR A 161 -16.73 18.23 2.44
C THR A 161 -17.55 16.96 2.51
N PHE A 162 -17.29 16.13 3.52
CA PHE A 162 -18.12 14.97 3.78
C PHE A 162 -18.57 14.91 5.24
N LYS A 163 -19.77 14.36 5.43
CA LYS A 163 -20.40 14.13 6.73
C LYS A 163 -20.69 12.65 6.89
N VAL A 164 -20.39 12.13 8.06
CA VAL A 164 -20.68 10.76 8.46
C VAL A 164 -21.70 10.82 9.58
N THR A 165 -22.82 10.12 9.44
CA THR A 165 -23.86 10.06 10.48
C THR A 165 -23.41 9.20 11.65
N ALA A 166 -24.11 9.23 12.78
CA ALA A 166 -23.86 8.30 13.88
C ALA A 166 -24.10 6.85 13.44
N ASN A 167 -23.27 5.93 13.89
CA ASN A 167 -23.49 4.49 13.71
C ASN A 167 -24.35 3.96 14.88
N THR A 168 -25.57 3.59 14.60
CA THR A 168 -26.51 3.02 15.59
C THR A 168 -26.78 1.54 15.32
N SER A 169 -26.04 0.90 14.45
CA SER A 169 -26.29 -0.48 14.03
C SER A 169 -25.83 -1.53 15.06
N GLY A 170 -24.98 -1.15 16.03
CA GLY A 170 -24.32 -2.08 16.94
C GLY A 170 -23.34 -3.02 16.24
N ARG A 171 -22.83 -2.62 15.08
CA ARG A 171 -21.87 -3.35 14.25
C ARG A 171 -20.87 -2.38 13.61
N PRO A 172 -19.63 -2.80 13.36
CA PRO A 172 -18.73 -2.01 12.55
C PRO A 172 -19.31 -1.76 11.17
N ARG A 173 -19.10 -0.57 10.62
CA ARG A 173 -19.47 -0.27 9.24
C ARG A 173 -18.31 0.36 8.47
N VAL A 174 -18.27 0.08 7.19
CA VAL A 174 -17.26 0.54 6.26
C VAL A 174 -17.93 1.12 5.03
N GLY A 175 -17.39 2.23 4.57
CA GLY A 175 -17.80 2.87 3.32
C GLY A 175 -16.61 3.61 2.71
N TRP A 176 -16.86 4.20 1.55
CA TRP A 176 -15.81 4.80 0.75
C TRP A 176 -16.25 6.16 0.21
N LEU A 177 -15.34 7.12 0.20
CA LEU A 177 -15.41 8.24 -0.73
C LEU A 177 -14.78 7.77 -2.03
N LEU A 178 -15.44 8.06 -3.14
CA LEU A 178 -15.04 7.63 -4.48
C LEU A 178 -14.84 8.87 -5.35
N SER A 179 -13.69 8.98 -6.00
CA SER A 179 -13.37 10.00 -6.99
C SER A 179 -13.30 9.37 -8.36
N HIS A 180 -14.07 9.87 -9.31
CA HIS A 180 -14.17 9.33 -10.67
C HIS A 180 -13.71 10.35 -11.69
N ALA A 181 -12.80 9.97 -12.58
CA ALA A 181 -12.35 10.75 -13.72
C ALA A 181 -11.93 9.82 -14.87
N HIS A 182 -12.33 10.12 -16.12
CA HIS A 182 -11.94 9.37 -17.32
C HIS A 182 -12.09 7.83 -17.21
N GLY A 183 -13.13 7.36 -16.51
CA GLY A 183 -13.36 5.92 -16.32
C GLY A 183 -12.50 5.27 -15.22
N LEU A 184 -11.62 6.03 -14.58
CA LEU A 184 -10.85 5.58 -13.42
C LEU A 184 -11.57 5.94 -12.13
N THR A 185 -11.28 5.18 -11.08
CA THR A 185 -11.82 5.42 -9.74
C THR A 185 -10.70 5.35 -8.72
N ASP A 186 -10.63 6.36 -7.87
CA ASP A 186 -9.85 6.34 -6.64
C ASP A 186 -10.78 6.29 -5.43
N SER A 187 -10.31 5.77 -4.30
CA SER A 187 -11.15 5.57 -3.13
C SER A 187 -10.40 5.80 -1.82
N VAL A 188 -11.12 6.41 -0.86
CA VAL A 188 -10.64 6.60 0.50
C VAL A 188 -11.61 5.94 1.47
N ARG A 189 -11.07 5.16 2.39
CA ARG A 189 -11.84 4.32 3.31
C ARG A 189 -12.33 5.11 4.52
N ILE A 190 -13.59 4.90 4.89
CA ILE A 190 -14.22 5.42 6.10
C ILE A 190 -14.73 4.26 6.93
N THR A 191 -14.30 4.18 8.18
CA THR A 191 -14.67 3.11 9.13
C THR A 191 -15.19 3.72 10.42
N GLN A 192 -16.33 3.23 10.88
CA GLN A 192 -16.82 3.50 12.23
C GLN A 192 -16.97 2.21 12.99
N ALA A 193 -16.39 2.16 14.17
CA ALA A 193 -16.56 1.07 15.12
C ALA A 193 -16.16 1.49 16.52
N THR A 194 -16.97 1.11 17.51
CA THR A 194 -16.63 1.09 18.93
C THR A 194 -16.21 -0.32 19.35
N LEU A 195 -15.67 -0.46 20.56
CA LEU A 195 -15.38 -1.79 21.10
C LEU A 195 -16.65 -2.63 21.24
N SER A 196 -17.77 -2.02 21.56
CA SER A 196 -19.06 -2.72 21.74
C SER A 196 -19.56 -3.39 20.46
N ASP A 197 -19.18 -2.86 19.28
CA ASP A 197 -19.57 -3.42 17.98
C ASP A 197 -18.86 -4.74 17.65
N ILE A 198 -17.71 -5.00 18.29
CA ILE A 198 -16.91 -6.18 18.05
C ILE A 198 -16.87 -7.17 19.21
N VAL A 199 -17.48 -6.80 20.36
CA VAL A 199 -17.67 -7.75 21.48
C VAL A 199 -18.58 -8.88 21.05
N GLY A 200 -18.21 -10.12 21.39
CA GLY A 200 -19.00 -11.29 21.06
C GLY A 200 -18.21 -12.56 20.88
N THR A 201 -18.89 -13.57 20.36
CA THR A 201 -18.33 -14.90 20.10
C THR A 201 -18.10 -15.09 18.61
N TYR A 202 -16.96 -15.64 18.27
CA TYR A 202 -16.53 -15.88 16.89
C TYR A 202 -16.09 -17.33 16.74
N ARG A 203 -16.28 -17.88 15.55
CA ARG A 203 -15.61 -19.11 15.11
C ARG A 203 -14.34 -18.70 14.38
N GLN A 204 -13.22 -19.20 14.86
CA GLN A 204 -11.93 -19.09 14.19
C GLN A 204 -11.66 -20.34 13.38
N HIS A 205 -11.29 -20.20 12.11
CA HIS A 205 -10.65 -21.23 11.31
C HIS A 205 -9.20 -20.82 11.05
N ALA A 206 -8.27 -21.76 11.22
CA ALA A 206 -6.85 -21.55 10.98
C ALA A 206 -6.20 -22.89 10.64
N SER A 207 -5.01 -22.86 10.06
CA SER A 207 -4.16 -24.04 10.02
C SER A 207 -3.23 -24.06 11.23
N THR A 208 -2.96 -25.24 11.78
CA THR A 208 -2.05 -25.46 12.91
C THR A 208 -1.18 -26.69 12.67
N LEU A 209 -0.18 -26.89 13.51
CA LEU A 209 0.61 -28.14 13.49
C LEU A 209 -0.16 -29.27 14.17
N ASP A 210 -0.05 -30.47 13.62
CA ASP A 210 -0.50 -31.70 14.28
C ASP A 210 0.30 -31.98 15.56
N SER A 211 -0.10 -32.99 16.32
CA SER A 211 0.58 -33.38 17.57
C SER A 211 2.03 -33.82 17.37
N SER A 212 2.35 -34.37 16.20
CA SER A 212 3.71 -34.79 15.81
C SER A 212 4.56 -33.60 15.31
N ARG A 213 3.94 -32.44 15.01
CA ARG A 213 4.56 -31.24 14.41
C ARG A 213 5.16 -31.47 13.03
N THR A 214 4.68 -32.47 12.32
CA THR A 214 5.17 -32.86 11.00
C THR A 214 4.24 -32.45 9.88
N HIS A 215 2.96 -32.13 10.18
CA HIS A 215 1.97 -31.73 9.18
C HIS A 215 1.16 -30.52 9.64
N MET A 216 0.68 -29.75 8.68
CA MET A 216 -0.33 -28.74 8.92
C MET A 216 -1.71 -29.38 8.84
N ILE A 217 -2.56 -29.07 9.79
CA ILE A 217 -3.96 -29.50 9.85
C ILE A 217 -4.88 -28.30 10.07
N ASP A 218 -6.11 -28.40 9.60
CA ASP A 218 -7.11 -27.37 9.87
C ASP A 218 -7.63 -27.48 11.31
N THR A 219 -7.82 -26.34 11.94
CA THR A 219 -8.37 -26.24 13.29
C THR A 219 -9.52 -25.26 13.32
N THR A 220 -10.46 -25.53 14.21
CA THR A 220 -11.59 -24.65 14.50
C THR A 220 -11.66 -24.40 16.00
N ASN A 221 -11.62 -23.13 16.38
CA ASN A 221 -11.66 -22.69 17.77
C ASN A 221 -12.80 -21.71 18.01
N VAL A 222 -13.22 -21.58 19.25
CA VAL A 222 -14.14 -20.53 19.68
C VAL A 222 -13.31 -19.36 20.21
N VAL A 223 -13.50 -18.21 19.62
CA VAL A 223 -12.90 -16.95 20.10
C VAL A 223 -13.98 -16.11 20.74
N THR A 224 -13.73 -15.62 21.95
CA THR A 224 -14.59 -14.66 22.64
C THR A 224 -13.84 -13.35 22.79
N ILE A 225 -14.42 -12.25 22.32
CA ILE A 225 -13.95 -10.90 22.56
C ILE A 225 -14.86 -10.29 23.63
N SER A 226 -14.29 -9.92 24.77
CA SER A 226 -14.99 -9.29 25.86
C SER A 226 -14.35 -7.95 26.25
N LYS A 227 -15.18 -7.00 26.70
CA LYS A 227 -14.74 -5.67 27.08
C LYS A 227 -14.09 -5.72 28.48
N ILE A 228 -12.90 -5.14 28.62
CA ILE A 228 -12.24 -4.86 29.91
C ILE A 228 -12.50 -3.39 30.28
N SER A 229 -12.28 -2.48 29.33
CA SER A 229 -12.54 -1.04 29.44
C SER A 229 -12.92 -0.49 28.05
N ASP A 230 -13.11 0.82 27.90
CA ASP A 230 -13.42 1.42 26.60
C ASP A 230 -12.27 1.28 25.56
N THR A 231 -11.04 1.11 26.02
CA THR A 231 -9.84 0.99 25.19
C THR A 231 -9.16 -0.37 25.30
N LYS A 232 -9.72 -1.32 26.05
CA LYS A 232 -9.12 -2.64 26.27
C LYS A 232 -10.14 -3.75 26.16
N ALA A 233 -9.75 -4.83 25.49
CA ALA A 233 -10.52 -6.05 25.35
C ALA A 233 -9.71 -7.29 25.73
N LEU A 234 -10.39 -8.35 26.12
CA LEU A 234 -9.84 -9.69 26.24
C LEU A 234 -10.22 -10.48 25.00
N PHE A 235 -9.23 -10.92 24.25
CA PHE A 235 -9.36 -11.88 23.15
C PHE A 235 -9.03 -13.26 23.71
N SER A 236 -10.02 -14.14 23.83
CA SER A 236 -9.90 -15.46 24.47
C SER A 236 -10.16 -16.58 23.46
N ILE A 237 -9.26 -17.56 23.37
CA ILE A 237 -9.41 -18.75 22.55
C ILE A 237 -9.76 -19.93 23.45
N ASP A 238 -10.91 -20.55 23.18
CA ASP A 238 -11.45 -21.71 23.91
C ASP A 238 -11.45 -21.51 25.45
N GLY A 239 -11.51 -20.24 25.91
CA GLY A 239 -11.45 -19.87 27.32
C GLY A 239 -10.10 -20.08 28.01
N ASN A 240 -9.07 -20.55 27.28
CA ASN A 240 -7.78 -20.98 27.85
C ASN A 240 -6.58 -20.09 27.50
N LEU A 241 -6.60 -19.44 26.34
CA LEU A 241 -5.54 -18.55 25.89
C LEU A 241 -6.10 -17.14 25.81
N ASN A 242 -5.65 -16.27 26.69
CA ASN A 242 -6.21 -14.95 26.92
C ASN A 242 -5.20 -13.86 26.56
N TRP A 243 -5.53 -13.05 25.53
CA TRP A 243 -4.80 -11.84 25.15
C TRP A 243 -5.53 -10.59 25.64
N GLU A 244 -4.88 -9.79 26.48
CA GLU A 244 -5.32 -8.41 26.66
C GLU A 244 -4.86 -7.59 25.45
N CYS A 245 -5.83 -6.99 24.75
CA CYS A 245 -5.62 -6.23 23.52
C CYS A 245 -5.99 -4.77 23.76
N GLU A 246 -5.25 -3.85 23.15
CA GLU A 246 -5.66 -2.46 23.02
C GLU A 246 -6.71 -2.35 21.90
N PHE A 247 -7.79 -1.61 22.15
CA PHE A 247 -8.77 -1.27 21.12
C PHE A 247 -8.61 0.19 20.70
N ARG A 248 -8.66 0.43 19.38
CA ARG A 248 -8.70 1.78 18.80
C ARG A 248 -9.94 1.91 17.93
N PRO A 249 -10.75 2.99 18.12
CA PRO A 249 -11.97 3.21 17.35
C PRO A 249 -11.76 3.15 15.84
N GLY A 250 -12.63 2.46 15.13
CA GLY A 250 -12.52 2.24 13.68
C GLY A 250 -11.37 1.36 13.23
N GLN A 251 -10.37 1.12 14.07
CA GLN A 251 -9.18 0.33 13.72
C GLN A 251 -9.32 -1.14 14.09
N GLY A 252 -9.85 -1.44 15.29
CA GLY A 252 -9.95 -2.79 15.82
C GLY A 252 -9.01 -3.05 17.00
N LEU A 253 -8.60 -4.31 17.18
CA LEU A 253 -7.77 -4.75 18.29
C LEU A 253 -6.29 -4.83 17.89
N PHE A 254 -5.43 -4.50 18.84
CA PHE A 254 -3.97 -4.60 18.72
C PHE A 254 -3.46 -5.64 19.71
N MET A 255 -2.97 -6.75 19.18
CA MET A 255 -2.42 -7.88 19.92
C MET A 255 -0.90 -7.74 20.00
N ASN A 256 -0.37 -7.35 21.15
CA ASN A 256 1.06 -7.17 21.33
C ASN A 256 1.79 -8.52 21.41
N ASN A 257 2.92 -8.61 20.73
CA ASN A 257 3.85 -9.73 20.82
C ASN A 257 4.54 -9.82 22.19
N GLY A 258 4.98 -11.02 22.59
CA GLY A 258 5.74 -11.24 23.81
C GLY A 258 4.96 -11.07 25.11
N LYS A 259 3.62 -11.07 25.06
CA LYS A 259 2.77 -10.99 26.26
C LYS A 259 2.54 -12.35 26.88
N VAL A 260 2.57 -12.41 28.21
CA VAL A 260 2.17 -13.62 28.94
C VAL A 260 0.68 -13.83 28.82
N LEU A 261 0.28 -15.00 28.34
CA LEU A 261 -1.11 -15.42 28.16
C LEU A 261 -1.60 -16.29 29.31
N ARG A 262 -0.71 -17.12 29.84
CA ARG A 262 -1.00 -18.04 30.94
C ARG A 262 0.29 -18.52 31.61
N GLU A 263 0.28 -18.62 32.95
CA GLU A 263 1.25 -19.37 33.71
C GLU A 263 0.88 -20.86 33.74
N VAL A 264 1.87 -21.74 33.52
CA VAL A 264 1.73 -23.19 33.60
C VAL A 264 2.52 -23.69 34.82
N LYS A 265 1.82 -24.07 35.86
CA LYS A 265 2.40 -24.62 37.09
C LYS A 265 2.50 -26.13 36.97
N ASN A 266 3.69 -26.69 37.23
CA ASN A 266 3.95 -28.14 37.20
C ASN A 266 4.91 -28.53 38.35
N PRO A 267 4.50 -28.42 39.65
CA PRO A 267 5.35 -28.76 40.77
C PRO A 267 5.88 -30.21 40.68
N PRO A 268 7.12 -30.49 41.06
CA PRO A 268 8.10 -29.59 41.68
C PRO A 268 8.90 -28.71 40.69
N GLN A 269 8.61 -28.78 39.39
CA GLN A 269 9.30 -28.00 38.37
C GLN A 269 8.95 -26.50 38.46
N PRO A 270 9.86 -25.61 38.04
CA PRO A 270 9.58 -24.19 37.95
C PRO A 270 8.39 -23.91 37.01
N SER A 271 7.61 -22.86 37.28
CA SER A 271 6.55 -22.40 36.39
C SER A 271 7.12 -22.06 35.01
N THR A 272 6.35 -22.40 33.98
CA THR A 272 6.57 -21.91 32.62
C THR A 272 5.42 -20.99 32.19
N TYR A 273 5.63 -20.23 31.16
CA TYR A 273 4.67 -19.23 30.70
C TYR A 273 4.33 -19.49 29.24
N LEU A 274 3.04 -19.45 28.91
CA LEU A 274 2.59 -19.34 27.52
C LEU A 274 2.65 -17.87 27.13
N VAL A 275 3.31 -17.58 26.02
CA VAL A 275 3.56 -16.22 25.54
C VAL A 275 3.12 -16.03 24.10
N SER A 276 2.65 -14.85 23.78
CA SER A 276 2.22 -14.50 22.42
C SER A 276 3.39 -14.33 21.47
N LEU A 277 3.24 -14.80 20.24
CA LEU A 277 4.19 -14.66 19.13
C LEU A 277 3.48 -14.21 17.88
N LEU A 278 4.14 -13.41 17.04
CA LEU A 278 3.73 -13.23 15.65
C LEU A 278 4.27 -14.37 14.80
N ALA A 279 3.48 -14.79 13.82
CA ALA A 279 3.85 -15.83 12.88
C ALA A 279 3.65 -15.36 11.44
N ALA A 280 4.53 -15.80 10.54
CA ALA A 280 4.40 -15.54 9.12
C ALA A 280 3.37 -16.49 8.50
N ASN A 281 2.80 -16.09 7.36
CA ASN A 281 1.79 -16.88 6.64
C ASN A 281 2.35 -18.16 6.05
N ASP A 282 3.66 -18.20 5.78
CA ASP A 282 4.38 -19.36 5.26
C ASP A 282 4.92 -20.31 6.34
N PHE A 283 4.48 -20.11 7.58
CA PHE A 283 4.79 -20.98 8.69
C PHE A 283 4.39 -22.44 8.39
N ARG A 284 5.32 -23.38 8.55
CA ARG A 284 5.14 -24.80 8.24
C ARG A 284 6.11 -25.67 9.07
N PRO A 285 5.93 -26.99 9.10
CA PRO A 285 6.87 -27.91 9.76
C PRO A 285 8.30 -27.69 9.27
N GLY A 286 9.23 -27.58 10.22
CA GLY A 286 10.66 -27.32 9.93
C GLY A 286 10.99 -25.89 9.49
N HIS A 287 10.00 -25.00 9.32
CA HIS A 287 10.18 -23.62 8.91
C HIS A 287 9.34 -22.69 9.79
N LEU A 288 9.80 -22.48 11.01
CA LEU A 288 9.07 -21.77 12.06
C LEU A 288 9.41 -20.27 12.01
N ASN A 289 8.79 -19.54 11.06
CA ASN A 289 8.92 -18.10 10.99
C ASN A 289 8.04 -17.44 12.06
N SER A 290 8.60 -17.20 13.22
CA SER A 290 7.97 -16.44 14.31
C SER A 290 8.93 -15.37 14.85
N ILE A 291 8.36 -14.23 15.24
CA ILE A 291 9.13 -13.14 15.84
C ILE A 291 9.17 -13.32 17.35
N ILE A 292 10.38 -13.42 17.90
CA ILE A 292 10.64 -13.39 19.33
C ILE A 292 11.04 -11.96 19.68
N GLY A 293 10.11 -11.20 20.25
CA GLY A 293 10.30 -9.78 20.60
C GLY A 293 9.05 -9.19 21.22
N THR A 294 9.08 -7.92 21.56
CA THR A 294 7.98 -7.25 22.29
C THR A 294 7.46 -5.98 21.61
N ARG A 295 7.99 -5.64 20.43
CA ARG A 295 7.67 -4.37 19.76
C ARG A 295 6.61 -4.50 18.67
N GLU A 296 6.47 -5.70 18.12
CA GLU A 296 5.58 -5.95 17.00
C GLU A 296 4.14 -6.20 17.49
N THR A 297 3.18 -5.80 16.68
CA THR A 297 1.76 -5.90 17.00
C THR A 297 1.00 -6.51 15.82
N LEU A 298 0.14 -7.49 16.09
CA LEU A 298 -0.85 -7.99 15.14
C LEU A 298 -2.13 -7.19 15.32
N ARG A 299 -2.73 -6.76 14.22
CA ARG A 299 -4.00 -6.05 14.23
C ARG A 299 -5.15 -7.00 13.83
N VAL A 300 -6.16 -7.12 14.70
CA VAL A 300 -7.47 -7.66 14.34
C VAL A 300 -8.32 -6.48 13.88
N ALA A 301 -8.24 -6.19 12.59
CA ALA A 301 -8.78 -4.99 11.97
C ALA A 301 -10.25 -5.18 11.56
N ILE A 302 -10.96 -4.08 11.36
CA ILE A 302 -12.26 -4.08 10.69
C ILE A 302 -12.01 -4.34 9.20
N GLY A 303 -12.56 -5.41 8.65
CA GLY A 303 -12.53 -5.73 7.22
C GLY A 303 -13.53 -4.91 6.42
N ASP A 304 -13.45 -4.98 5.09
CA ASP A 304 -14.27 -4.15 4.19
C ASP A 304 -15.77 -4.48 4.25
N ASN A 305 -16.12 -5.66 4.73
CA ASN A 305 -17.50 -6.09 5.00
C ASN A 305 -17.95 -5.83 6.45
N GLY A 306 -17.17 -5.10 7.25
CA GLY A 306 -17.43 -4.87 8.68
C GLY A 306 -17.06 -6.03 9.61
N GLY A 307 -16.64 -7.18 9.07
CA GLY A 307 -16.12 -8.32 9.85
C GLY A 307 -14.71 -8.08 10.36
N LEU A 308 -14.21 -8.96 11.23
CA LEU A 308 -12.85 -8.88 11.76
C LEU A 308 -11.89 -9.68 10.88
N VAL A 309 -10.73 -9.07 10.56
CA VAL A 309 -9.66 -9.69 9.78
C VAL A 309 -8.30 -9.47 10.43
N PHE A 310 -7.43 -10.47 10.36
CA PHE A 310 -6.07 -10.32 10.84
C PHE A 310 -5.22 -9.60 9.80
N ARG A 311 -4.57 -8.53 10.21
CA ARG A 311 -3.65 -7.74 9.37
C ARG A 311 -2.35 -7.47 10.09
N GLN A 312 -1.26 -7.50 9.36
CA GLN A 312 0.03 -7.05 9.84
C GLN A 312 -0.05 -5.57 10.24
N HIS A 313 0.60 -5.20 11.34
CA HIS A 313 0.78 -3.80 11.69
C HIS A 313 1.81 -3.14 10.75
N GLU A 314 1.58 -1.88 10.38
CA GLU A 314 2.35 -1.14 9.35
C GLU A 314 3.85 -0.94 9.68
N THR A 315 4.25 -1.14 10.94
CA THR A 315 5.64 -0.96 11.40
C THR A 315 6.57 -2.10 11.01
N ILE A 316 6.06 -3.21 10.49
CA ILE A 316 6.87 -4.37 10.10
C ILE A 316 7.15 -4.29 8.60
N SER A 317 8.29 -3.72 8.22
CA SER A 317 8.80 -3.70 6.85
C SER A 317 9.52 -5.01 6.52
N LEU A 318 8.77 -6.10 6.33
CA LEU A 318 9.33 -7.39 5.93
C LEU A 318 8.69 -7.84 4.62
N GLN A 319 9.45 -8.54 3.79
CA GLN A 319 8.98 -9.13 2.53
C GLN A 319 7.91 -10.21 2.70
N GLN A 320 7.71 -10.71 3.93
CA GLN A 320 6.73 -11.71 4.30
C GLN A 320 5.48 -11.08 4.92
N GLN A 321 4.33 -11.68 4.72
CA GLN A 321 3.10 -11.26 5.37
C GLN A 321 3.00 -11.87 6.77
N TRP A 322 2.86 -11.03 7.79
CA TRP A 322 2.77 -11.40 9.21
C TRP A 322 1.36 -11.18 9.72
N ASN A 323 0.38 -11.89 9.19
CA ASN A 323 -1.03 -11.81 9.60
C ASN A 323 -1.49 -13.04 10.41
N SER A 324 -0.54 -13.83 10.88
CA SER A 324 -0.74 -15.04 11.68
C SER A 324 -0.12 -14.87 13.07
N TYR A 325 -0.51 -15.72 14.01
CA TYR A 325 0.02 -15.67 15.37
C TYR A 325 0.26 -17.07 15.94
N ALA A 326 1.10 -17.10 16.94
CA ALA A 326 1.46 -18.34 17.61
C ALA A 326 1.53 -18.14 19.13
N VAL A 327 1.67 -19.23 19.84
CA VAL A 327 1.92 -19.27 21.27
C VAL A 327 3.21 -20.04 21.50
N GLY A 328 4.14 -19.39 22.18
CA GLY A 328 5.38 -20.00 22.64
C GLY A 328 5.33 -20.38 24.10
N ARG A 329 6.32 -21.17 24.54
CA ARG A 329 6.64 -21.40 25.96
C ARG A 329 7.86 -20.60 26.32
N ALA A 330 7.87 -20.05 27.53
CA ALA A 330 9.02 -19.36 28.09
C ALA A 330 9.27 -19.75 29.54
N SER A 331 10.52 -19.70 29.96
CA SER A 331 10.92 -19.93 31.35
C SER A 331 10.73 -18.71 32.26
N SER A 332 10.38 -17.56 31.67
CA SER A 332 10.19 -16.28 32.35
C SER A 332 9.02 -15.52 31.77
N THR A 333 8.49 -14.57 32.53
CA THR A 333 7.46 -13.62 32.07
C THR A 333 7.98 -12.65 31.00
N LYS A 334 9.30 -12.47 30.88
CA LYS A 334 9.95 -11.67 29.85
C LYS A 334 10.44 -12.59 28.74
N LEU A 335 9.82 -12.48 27.58
CA LEU A 335 10.21 -13.24 26.39
C LEU A 335 11.53 -12.71 25.80
N SER A 336 12.50 -13.59 25.63
CA SER A 336 13.78 -13.38 24.92
C SER A 336 14.22 -14.70 24.29
N LEU A 337 15.26 -14.68 23.48
CA LEU A 337 15.85 -15.92 22.92
C LEU A 337 16.35 -16.87 24.03
N GLU A 338 16.86 -16.32 25.14
CA GLU A 338 17.36 -17.11 26.28
C GLU A 338 16.22 -17.78 27.08
N THR A 339 15.08 -17.10 27.18
CA THR A 339 13.93 -17.59 27.95
C THR A 339 12.96 -18.42 27.11
N TYR A 340 13.07 -18.41 25.79
CA TYR A 340 12.20 -19.15 24.89
C TYR A 340 12.46 -20.65 24.93
N LEU A 341 11.45 -21.42 25.26
CA LEU A 341 11.51 -22.88 25.40
C LEU A 341 10.92 -23.64 24.18
N GLY A 342 10.43 -22.91 23.19
CA GLY A 342 9.87 -23.49 21.99
C GLY A 342 8.38 -23.16 21.74
N LEU A 343 7.89 -23.60 20.60
CA LEU A 343 6.50 -23.38 20.18
C LEU A 343 5.54 -24.23 21.01
N PHE A 344 4.40 -23.66 21.39
CA PHE A 344 3.28 -24.39 21.97
C PHE A 344 2.25 -24.75 20.89
N THR A 345 1.72 -23.73 20.16
CA THR A 345 0.80 -23.87 19.04
C THR A 345 0.92 -22.67 18.10
N ALA A 346 0.36 -22.78 16.90
CA ALA A 346 0.29 -21.69 15.94
C ALA A 346 -1.11 -21.67 15.28
N PHE A 347 -1.52 -20.48 14.84
CA PHE A 347 -2.77 -20.24 14.13
C PHE A 347 -2.41 -19.47 12.86
N ILE A 348 -2.32 -20.20 11.76
CA ILE A 348 -1.83 -19.70 10.47
C ILE A 348 -3.01 -19.37 9.58
N ASN A 349 -2.95 -18.15 8.97
CA ASN A 349 -4.03 -17.61 8.15
C ASN A 349 -5.40 -17.65 8.86
N PRO A 350 -5.47 -17.16 10.11
CA PRO A 350 -6.70 -17.23 10.88
C PRO A 350 -7.79 -16.36 10.27
N THR A 351 -9.02 -16.87 10.29
CA THR A 351 -10.23 -16.14 9.90
C THR A 351 -11.22 -16.16 11.05
N LEU A 352 -12.02 -15.09 11.19
CA LEU A 352 -13.03 -14.97 12.24
C LEU A 352 -14.42 -14.82 11.60
N THR A 353 -15.35 -15.67 12.02
CA THR A 353 -16.76 -15.57 11.67
C THR A 353 -17.58 -15.32 12.92
N TYR A 354 -18.32 -14.22 12.96
CA TYR A 354 -19.19 -13.88 14.08
C TYR A 354 -20.28 -14.93 14.28
N LEU A 355 -20.51 -15.33 15.53
CA LEU A 355 -21.58 -16.23 15.93
C LEU A 355 -22.65 -15.43 16.65
N PRO A 356 -23.86 -15.25 16.09
CA PRO A 356 -24.98 -14.63 16.79
C PRO A 356 -25.32 -15.38 18.08
N HIS A 357 -25.80 -14.66 19.09
CA HIS A 357 -26.26 -15.28 20.33
C HIS A 357 -27.30 -16.37 20.04
N GLY A 358 -27.05 -17.62 20.52
CA GLY A 358 -27.90 -18.77 20.27
C GLY A 358 -27.43 -19.75 19.20
N ALA A 359 -26.38 -19.43 18.45
CA ALA A 359 -25.75 -20.40 17.54
C ALA A 359 -25.01 -21.43 18.40
N ALA A 360 -25.47 -22.68 18.41
CA ALA A 360 -24.89 -23.75 19.21
C ALA A 360 -23.41 -23.96 18.86
N THR A 361 -22.53 -23.69 19.81
CA THR A 361 -21.13 -24.04 19.78
C THR A 361 -20.99 -25.55 20.05
N ARG A 362 -21.19 -26.40 19.02
CA ARG A 362 -20.73 -27.79 19.12
C ARG A 362 -19.23 -27.80 18.76
N PRO A 363 -18.33 -28.14 19.71
CA PRO A 363 -16.97 -28.51 19.36
C PRO A 363 -17.05 -29.70 18.39
N ALA A 364 -16.34 -29.65 17.28
CA ALA A 364 -16.17 -30.82 16.45
C ALA A 364 -15.49 -31.90 17.32
N ALA A 365 -16.19 -32.98 17.57
CA ALA A 365 -15.65 -34.10 18.30
C ALA A 365 -14.41 -34.60 17.58
N VAL A 366 -13.25 -34.51 18.21
CA VAL A 366 -12.02 -35.17 17.80
C VAL A 366 -12.36 -36.67 17.82
N ARG A 367 -12.62 -37.27 16.67
CA ARG A 367 -12.70 -38.71 16.56
C ARG A 367 -11.30 -39.26 16.83
N SER A 368 -11.06 -39.70 18.04
CA SER A 368 -9.92 -40.55 18.34
C SER A 368 -10.16 -41.87 17.62
N SER A 369 -9.49 -42.07 16.52
CA SER A 369 -9.34 -43.43 15.95
C SER A 369 -8.40 -44.20 16.85
N ARG A 370 -8.99 -44.95 17.80
CA ARG A 370 -8.30 -46.13 18.37
C ARG A 370 -8.22 -47.19 17.29
N ARG A 371 -7.02 -47.40 16.82
CA ARG A 371 -6.52 -48.76 16.46
C ARG A 371 -5.01 -48.75 16.60
#